data_d5f271d5e17563c5c821a2b0aa21fa77
#
_entry.id   d5f271d5e17563c5c821a2b0aa21fa77
#
_cell.length_a   1.000
_cell.length_b   1.000
_cell.length_c   1.000
_cell.angle_alpha   90.00
_cell.angle_beta   90.00
_cell.angle_gamma   90.00
#
_symmetry.space_group_name_H-M   'P 1'
#
loop_
_entity.id
_entity.type
_entity.pdbx_description
1 polymer ?
#
loop_
_entity_poly.entity_id
_entity_poly.type
_entity_poly.pdbx_seq_one_letter_code
_entity_poly.pdbx_strand_id
1 'polypeptide(L)'
;ISAWFMQRLVELTVWWNGPITFKELKIAAQEALNAENPTDGDGISMFAKWIAHSYYSKDMDIVGIIETFGGLDLSEGEKRAYKAPYPSGRYKAGAHVWPYLIPTQLQENEKYWKEVYDKWDKPFLVAFGGEERITIRMKDDFLNRIPNPTVITLGGAGHFVQEEVGPELAQIIINFIEGKKVSD
;
A
#
# COMPACT_ATOMS: atom_id res chain seq x y z
N ILE A 1 5.70 1.74 4.06
CA ILE A 1 4.54 1.52 4.96
C ILE A 1 4.65 2.55 6.04
N SER A 2 3.68 3.49 6.12
CA SER A 2 3.79 4.68 6.93
C SER A 2 3.73 4.41 8.43
N ALA A 3 4.38 5.31 9.23
CA ALA A 3 4.30 5.30 10.67
C ALA A 3 2.85 5.47 11.17
N TRP A 4 1.98 6.21 10.44
CA TRP A 4 0.57 6.37 10.81
C TRP A 4 -0.22 5.06 10.61
N PHE A 5 -0.05 4.39 9.48
CA PHE A 5 -0.62 3.07 9.24
C PHE A 5 -0.08 2.08 10.27
N MET A 6 1.21 2.21 10.59
CA MET A 6 1.86 1.49 11.65
C MET A 6 1.30 1.85 13.01
N GLN A 7 1.10 3.15 13.29
CA GLN A 7 0.56 3.62 14.55
C GLN A 7 -0.91 3.23 14.73
N ARG A 8 -1.71 3.21 13.66
CA ARG A 8 -3.09 2.70 13.69
C ARG A 8 -3.16 1.18 13.82
N LEU A 9 -2.24 0.45 13.20
CA LEU A 9 -2.09 -0.97 13.48
C LEU A 9 -1.54 -1.21 14.91
N VAL A 10 -0.63 -0.35 15.39
CA VAL A 10 -0.16 -0.35 16.79
C VAL A 10 -1.29 0.04 17.73
N GLU A 11 -2.13 1.01 17.43
CA GLU A 11 -3.32 1.33 18.22
C GLU A 11 -4.31 0.17 18.26
N LEU A 12 -4.48 -0.58 17.18
CA LEU A 12 -5.20 -1.85 17.19
C LEU A 12 -4.50 -2.92 18.02
N THR A 13 -3.15 -2.94 18.02
CA THR A 13 -2.36 -3.86 18.87
C THR A 13 -2.32 -3.40 20.33
N VAL A 14 -2.38 -2.11 20.61
CA VAL A 14 -2.47 -1.53 21.98
C VAL A 14 -3.86 -1.78 22.57
N TRP A 15 -4.91 -1.72 21.76
CA TRP A 15 -6.24 -2.19 22.18
C TRP A 15 -6.24 -3.68 22.54
N TRP A 16 -5.32 -4.45 21.94
CA TRP A 16 -5.18 -5.89 22.15
C TRP A 16 -4.03 -6.28 23.11
N ASN A 17 -3.45 -5.36 23.86
CA ASN A 17 -2.42 -5.64 24.89
C ASN A 17 -1.16 -6.40 24.41
N GLY A 18 -0.71 -6.21 23.18
CA GLY A 18 0.56 -6.81 22.74
C GLY A 18 0.71 -7.02 21.23
N PRO A 19 1.80 -7.58 20.77
CA PRO A 19 1.97 -7.88 19.35
C PRO A 19 0.89 -8.87 18.90
N ILE A 20 0.12 -8.52 17.87
CA ILE A 20 -0.89 -9.40 17.27
C ILE A 20 -0.21 -10.67 16.77
N THR A 21 -0.65 -11.80 17.27
CA THR A 21 -0.24 -13.10 16.74
C THR A 21 -0.96 -13.38 15.41
N PHE A 22 -0.38 -14.24 14.60
CA PHE A 22 -0.99 -14.69 13.35
C PHE A 22 -2.43 -15.25 13.56
N LYS A 23 -2.68 -15.90 14.69
CA LYS A 23 -3.99 -16.43 15.06
C LYS A 23 -5.02 -15.32 15.32
N GLU A 24 -4.64 -14.29 16.06
CA GLU A 24 -5.51 -13.16 16.39
C GLU A 24 -5.83 -12.32 15.15
N LEU A 25 -4.82 -12.07 14.30
CA LEU A 25 -5.02 -11.41 13.03
C LEU A 25 -6.01 -12.17 12.13
N LYS A 26 -5.92 -13.50 12.13
CA LYS A 26 -6.84 -14.36 11.39
C LYS A 26 -8.29 -14.24 11.89
N ILE A 27 -8.48 -14.16 13.20
CA ILE A 27 -9.79 -13.98 13.82
C ILE A 27 -10.35 -12.60 13.45
N ALA A 28 -9.58 -11.53 13.64
CA ALA A 28 -9.98 -10.17 13.31
C ALA A 28 -10.31 -10.01 11.81
N ALA A 29 -9.53 -10.63 10.93
CA ALA A 29 -9.80 -10.64 9.51
C ALA A 29 -11.12 -11.36 9.17
N GLN A 30 -11.41 -12.49 9.84
CA GLN A 30 -12.66 -13.23 9.64
C GLN A 30 -13.87 -12.45 10.17
N GLU A 31 -13.73 -11.75 11.30
CA GLU A 31 -14.77 -10.88 11.85
C GLU A 31 -15.04 -9.71 10.92
N ALA A 32 -14.01 -9.09 10.34
CA ALA A 32 -14.15 -8.01 9.36
C ALA A 32 -14.87 -8.45 8.08
N LEU A 33 -14.68 -9.70 7.62
CA LEU A 33 -15.43 -10.27 6.48
C LEU A 33 -16.91 -10.48 6.79
N ASN A 34 -17.24 -10.78 8.04
CA ASN A 34 -18.59 -11.09 8.48
C ASN A 34 -19.37 -9.83 8.91
N ALA A 35 -18.72 -8.66 9.01
CA ALA A 35 -19.39 -7.42 9.40
C ALA A 35 -20.33 -6.92 8.31
N GLU A 36 -21.62 -6.78 8.63
CA GLU A 36 -22.68 -6.34 7.70
C GLU A 36 -22.52 -4.87 7.28
N ASN A 37 -21.86 -4.03 8.10
CA ASN A 37 -21.57 -2.64 7.79
C ASN A 37 -20.12 -2.31 8.18
N PRO A 38 -19.19 -2.25 7.23
CA PRO A 38 -17.91 -1.64 7.49
C PRO A 38 -18.17 -0.13 7.71
N THR A 39 -17.76 0.38 8.84
CA THR A 39 -17.76 1.84 9.05
C THR A 39 -16.82 2.47 8.04
N ASP A 40 -17.35 3.25 7.11
CA ASP A 40 -16.65 3.87 5.98
C ASP A 40 -15.63 4.96 6.41
N GLY A 41 -15.20 4.96 7.65
CA GLY A 41 -14.46 6.08 8.23
C GLY A 41 -12.97 5.87 8.46
N ASP A 42 -12.47 4.65 8.61
CA ASP A 42 -11.14 4.48 9.18
C ASP A 42 -10.11 3.68 8.34
N GLY A 43 -10.41 3.27 7.15
CA GLY A 43 -9.48 2.52 6.28
C GLY A 43 -8.97 1.18 6.85
N ILE A 44 -9.13 0.96 8.15
CA ILE A 44 -8.70 -0.24 8.87
C ILE A 44 -9.55 -1.44 8.48
N SER A 45 -10.87 -1.23 8.38
CA SER A 45 -11.80 -2.28 7.95
C SER A 45 -11.51 -2.74 6.52
N MET A 46 -11.13 -1.82 5.62
CA MET A 46 -10.73 -2.13 4.25
C MET A 46 -9.45 -2.96 4.22
N PHE A 47 -8.45 -2.60 5.02
CA PHE A 47 -7.20 -3.34 5.11
C PHE A 47 -7.38 -4.73 5.72
N ALA A 48 -8.17 -4.84 6.80
CA ALA A 48 -8.50 -6.14 7.40
C ALA A 48 -9.25 -7.05 6.40
N LYS A 49 -10.18 -6.49 5.63
CA LYS A 49 -10.87 -7.20 4.55
C LYS A 49 -9.90 -7.64 3.46
N TRP A 50 -8.95 -6.79 3.08
CA TRP A 50 -7.91 -7.11 2.12
C TRP A 50 -7.04 -8.27 2.61
N ILE A 51 -6.57 -8.24 3.86
CA ILE A 51 -5.83 -9.34 4.48
C ILE A 51 -6.65 -10.64 4.44
N ALA A 52 -7.91 -10.57 4.86
CA ALA A 52 -8.78 -11.72 4.90
C ALA A 52 -9.05 -12.29 3.50
N HIS A 53 -9.37 -11.43 2.53
CA HIS A 53 -9.54 -11.82 1.14
C HIS A 53 -8.28 -12.50 0.60
N SER A 54 -7.11 -11.88 0.82
CA SER A 54 -5.83 -12.43 0.36
C SER A 54 -5.56 -13.82 0.94
N TYR A 55 -5.84 -14.01 2.22
CA TYR A 55 -5.54 -15.27 2.91
C TYR A 55 -6.53 -16.39 2.59
N TYR A 56 -7.84 -16.08 2.53
CA TYR A 56 -8.88 -17.10 2.40
C TYR A 56 -9.34 -17.36 0.98
N SER A 57 -9.01 -16.50 0.03
CA SER A 57 -9.35 -16.69 -1.37
C SER A 57 -8.71 -17.99 -1.89
N LYS A 58 -9.52 -18.87 -2.46
CA LYS A 58 -9.00 -20.10 -3.09
C LYS A 58 -8.29 -19.81 -4.41
N ASP A 59 -8.79 -18.84 -5.14
CA ASP A 59 -8.22 -18.36 -6.40
C ASP A 59 -8.41 -16.84 -6.45
N MET A 60 -7.33 -16.13 -6.09
CA MET A 60 -7.32 -14.67 -6.07
C MET A 60 -7.43 -14.13 -7.49
N ASP A 61 -8.45 -13.31 -7.75
CA ASP A 61 -8.58 -12.59 -9.02
C ASP A 61 -7.67 -11.36 -9.03
N ILE A 62 -6.46 -11.54 -9.54
CA ILE A 62 -5.43 -10.48 -9.59
C ILE A 62 -5.93 -9.27 -10.39
N VAL A 63 -6.57 -9.50 -11.54
CA VAL A 63 -7.06 -8.41 -12.39
C VAL A 63 -8.20 -7.65 -11.74
N GLY A 64 -9.20 -8.37 -11.22
CA GLY A 64 -10.32 -7.72 -10.53
C GLY A 64 -9.88 -6.90 -9.32
N ILE A 65 -8.84 -7.34 -8.60
CA ILE A 65 -8.24 -6.57 -7.51
C ILE A 65 -7.61 -5.27 -8.03
N ILE A 66 -6.80 -5.32 -9.09
CA ILE A 66 -6.14 -4.14 -9.66
C ILE A 66 -7.18 -3.15 -10.19
N GLU A 67 -8.18 -3.63 -10.92
CA GLU A 67 -9.27 -2.78 -11.43
C GLU A 67 -10.07 -2.14 -10.28
N THR A 68 -10.42 -2.92 -9.25
CA THR A 68 -11.23 -2.42 -8.12
C THR A 68 -10.47 -1.39 -7.28
N PHE A 69 -9.23 -1.70 -6.89
CA PHE A 69 -8.42 -0.78 -6.04
C PHE A 69 -7.83 0.39 -6.82
N GLY A 70 -7.55 0.19 -8.11
CA GLY A 70 -7.04 1.26 -8.99
C GLY A 70 -8.12 2.15 -9.56
N GLY A 71 -9.38 1.69 -9.59
CA GLY A 71 -10.42 2.36 -10.37
C GLY A 71 -10.14 2.28 -11.87
N LEU A 72 -9.42 1.23 -12.31
CA LEU A 72 -8.91 1.06 -13.66
C LEU A 72 -9.86 0.23 -14.53
N ASP A 73 -9.88 0.53 -15.81
CA ASP A 73 -10.48 -0.32 -16.86
C ASP A 73 -9.35 -0.82 -17.77
N LEU A 74 -8.78 -1.94 -17.40
CA LEU A 74 -7.64 -2.51 -18.10
C LEU A 74 -8.04 -3.09 -19.45
N SER A 75 -7.25 -2.83 -20.47
CA SER A 75 -7.40 -3.49 -21.77
C SER A 75 -7.14 -5.01 -21.66
N GLU A 76 -7.64 -5.78 -22.61
CA GLU A 76 -7.42 -7.23 -22.63
C GLU A 76 -5.93 -7.60 -22.74
N GLY A 77 -5.09 -6.72 -23.29
CA GLY A 77 -3.64 -6.88 -23.33
C GLY A 77 -3.02 -6.79 -21.93
N GLU A 78 -3.38 -5.75 -21.17
CA GLU A 78 -2.94 -5.50 -19.80
C GLU A 78 -3.43 -6.61 -18.86
N LYS A 79 -4.71 -7.01 -18.97
CA LYS A 79 -5.25 -8.15 -18.21
C LYS A 79 -4.44 -9.43 -18.41
N ARG A 80 -4.06 -9.72 -19.67
CA ARG A 80 -3.17 -10.86 -19.95
C ARG A 80 -1.78 -10.68 -19.35
N ALA A 81 -1.22 -9.47 -19.41
CA ALA A 81 0.10 -9.18 -18.84
C ALA A 81 0.10 -9.40 -17.31
N TYR A 82 -0.92 -8.88 -16.60
CA TYR A 82 -1.06 -9.09 -15.16
C TYR A 82 -1.29 -10.56 -14.76
N LYS A 83 -1.97 -11.33 -15.60
CA LYS A 83 -2.18 -12.77 -15.37
C LYS A 83 -0.96 -13.62 -15.69
N ALA A 84 -0.08 -13.18 -16.58
CA ALA A 84 1.05 -13.96 -17.06
C ALA A 84 1.98 -14.52 -15.97
N PRO A 85 2.31 -13.81 -14.88
CA PRO A 85 3.13 -14.35 -13.79
C PRO A 85 2.44 -15.45 -12.96
N TYR A 86 1.14 -15.66 -13.15
CA TYR A 86 0.30 -16.55 -12.34
C TYR A 86 -0.35 -17.66 -13.15
N PRO A 87 0.42 -18.57 -13.79
CA PRO A 87 -0.15 -19.61 -14.65
C PRO A 87 -0.98 -20.65 -13.89
N SER A 88 -0.89 -20.70 -12.58
CA SER A 88 -1.77 -21.49 -11.69
C SER A 88 -1.82 -20.88 -10.29
N GLY A 89 -2.77 -21.31 -9.45
CA GLY A 89 -2.96 -20.81 -8.09
C GLY A 89 -1.70 -20.88 -7.21
N ARG A 90 -0.83 -21.88 -7.38
CA ARG A 90 0.44 -22.01 -6.64
C ARG A 90 1.37 -20.80 -6.83
N TYR A 91 1.33 -20.15 -7.98
CA TYR A 91 2.16 -18.97 -8.26
C TYR A 91 1.62 -17.70 -7.58
N LYS A 92 0.40 -17.72 -7.07
CA LYS A 92 -0.21 -16.63 -6.30
C LYS A 92 0.16 -16.66 -4.80
N ALA A 93 0.96 -17.65 -4.35
CA ALA A 93 1.30 -17.81 -2.93
C ALA A 93 1.87 -16.54 -2.28
N GLY A 94 2.73 -15.80 -2.99
CA GLY A 94 3.23 -14.50 -2.54
C GLY A 94 2.11 -13.48 -2.35
N ALA A 95 1.23 -13.33 -3.35
CA ALA A 95 0.09 -12.41 -3.28
C ALA A 95 -0.86 -12.74 -2.11
N HIS A 96 -1.04 -14.02 -1.80
CA HIS A 96 -1.83 -14.45 -0.66
C HIS A 96 -1.20 -14.11 0.70
N VAL A 97 0.12 -14.19 0.81
CA VAL A 97 0.83 -14.09 2.10
C VAL A 97 1.27 -12.65 2.43
N TRP A 98 1.67 -11.85 1.45
CA TRP A 98 2.27 -10.54 1.68
C TRP A 98 1.40 -9.57 2.49
N PRO A 99 0.08 -9.41 2.24
CA PRO A 99 -0.75 -8.56 3.09
C PRO A 99 -0.72 -8.96 4.56
N TYR A 100 -0.57 -10.23 4.83
CA TYR A 100 -0.44 -10.81 6.16
C TYR A 100 0.87 -10.46 6.86
N LEU A 101 1.97 -10.36 6.10
CA LEU A 101 3.29 -10.05 6.65
C LEU A 101 3.41 -8.59 7.09
N ILE A 102 2.62 -7.68 6.50
CA ILE A 102 2.67 -6.26 6.83
C ILE A 102 2.52 -6.02 8.34
N PRO A 103 1.46 -6.46 9.02
CA PRO A 103 1.30 -6.22 10.45
C PRO A 103 2.25 -7.02 11.35
N THR A 104 2.88 -8.06 10.85
CA THR A 104 3.79 -8.90 11.66
C THR A 104 5.19 -8.28 11.85
N GLN A 105 5.54 -7.25 11.07
CA GLN A 105 6.87 -6.65 11.08
C GLN A 105 6.89 -5.19 11.55
N LEU A 106 5.85 -4.76 12.27
CA LEU A 106 5.64 -3.36 12.63
C LEU A 106 6.79 -2.79 13.46
N GLN A 107 7.23 -3.48 14.50
CA GLN A 107 8.29 -3.03 15.38
C GLN A 107 9.64 -2.92 14.66
N GLU A 108 9.93 -3.90 13.81
CA GLU A 108 11.16 -3.90 13.03
C GLU A 108 11.16 -2.77 11.98
N ASN A 109 10.04 -2.58 11.31
CA ASN A 109 9.87 -1.48 10.35
C ASN A 109 10.01 -0.11 11.04
N GLU A 110 9.43 0.10 12.22
CA GLU A 110 9.59 1.34 12.98
C GLU A 110 11.05 1.58 13.41
N LYS A 111 11.77 0.52 13.77
CA LYS A 111 13.21 0.61 14.03
C LYS A 111 13.95 1.10 12.79
N TYR A 112 13.70 0.52 11.61
CA TYR A 112 14.33 0.96 10.36
C TYR A 112 13.96 2.38 9.98
N TRP A 113 12.73 2.84 10.25
CA TRP A 113 12.37 4.23 10.07
C TRP A 113 13.29 5.16 10.88
N LYS A 114 13.43 4.90 12.18
CA LYS A 114 14.26 5.71 13.08
C LYS A 114 15.75 5.65 12.75
N GLU A 115 16.23 4.51 12.34
CA GLU A 115 17.66 4.31 12.07
C GLU A 115 18.09 4.82 10.70
N VAL A 116 17.22 4.80 9.71
CA VAL A 116 17.50 5.11 8.31
C VAL A 116 16.76 6.35 7.85
N TYR A 117 15.45 6.32 7.79
CA TYR A 117 14.68 7.37 7.13
C TYR A 117 14.61 8.68 7.91
N ASP A 118 14.52 8.66 9.24
CA ASP A 118 14.57 9.88 10.07
C ASP A 118 15.94 10.59 9.99
N LYS A 119 16.98 9.89 9.50
CA LYS A 119 18.34 10.39 9.33
C LYS A 119 18.75 10.49 7.86
N TRP A 120 17.79 10.38 6.94
CA TRP A 120 18.08 10.37 5.52
C TRP A 120 18.61 11.73 5.05
N ASP A 121 19.81 11.76 4.52
CA ASP A 121 20.53 12.97 4.09
C ASP A 121 20.69 13.10 2.58
N LYS A 122 20.12 12.15 1.82
CA LYS A 122 20.18 12.12 0.35
C LYS A 122 18.89 12.66 -0.25
N PRO A 123 18.91 13.06 -1.54
CA PRO A 123 17.67 13.42 -2.22
C PRO A 123 16.58 12.34 -2.09
N PHE A 124 15.36 12.77 -1.80
CA PHE A 124 14.23 11.89 -1.63
C PHE A 124 13.02 12.46 -2.40
N LEU A 125 12.42 11.66 -3.26
CA LEU A 125 11.23 12.03 -4.03
C LEU A 125 9.98 11.36 -3.42
N VAL A 126 9.00 12.16 -3.05
CA VAL A 126 7.68 11.72 -2.61
C VAL A 126 6.68 12.06 -3.71
N ALA A 127 6.24 11.07 -4.46
CA ALA A 127 5.27 11.24 -5.54
C ALA A 127 3.99 10.44 -5.24
N PHE A 128 2.85 11.11 -5.26
CA PHE A 128 1.54 10.50 -5.00
C PHE A 128 0.54 10.91 -6.08
N GLY A 129 -0.39 10.03 -6.39
CA GLY A 129 -1.55 10.37 -7.20
C GLY A 129 -2.45 11.39 -6.49
N GLY A 130 -3.01 12.34 -7.22
CA GLY A 130 -3.93 13.34 -6.69
C GLY A 130 -5.27 12.73 -6.23
N GLU A 131 -5.67 11.60 -6.83
CA GLU A 131 -6.87 10.84 -6.52
C GLU A 131 -6.60 9.61 -5.62
N GLU A 132 -5.37 9.49 -5.08
CA GLU A 132 -4.99 8.40 -4.19
C GLU A 132 -5.84 8.41 -2.91
N ARG A 133 -6.52 7.31 -2.61
CA ARG A 133 -7.41 7.18 -1.45
C ARG A 133 -7.00 6.08 -0.45
N ILE A 134 -6.16 5.16 -0.88
CA ILE A 134 -5.76 4.00 -0.07
C ILE A 134 -4.58 4.35 0.82
N THR A 135 -3.55 4.98 0.25
CA THR A 135 -2.28 5.26 0.93
C THR A 135 -1.97 6.75 1.08
N ILE A 136 -2.92 7.65 0.78
CA ILE A 136 -2.69 9.10 0.81
C ILE A 136 -2.15 9.60 2.16
N ARG A 137 -2.60 9.00 3.26
CA ARG A 137 -2.11 9.35 4.61
C ARG A 137 -0.64 9.03 4.84
N MET A 138 -0.08 8.10 4.06
CA MET A 138 1.35 7.80 4.09
C MET A 138 2.20 8.97 3.56
N LYS A 139 1.63 9.82 2.72
CA LYS A 139 2.30 11.03 2.24
C LYS A 139 2.74 11.92 3.41
N ASP A 140 1.84 12.16 4.36
CA ASP A 140 2.13 13.00 5.53
C ASP A 140 3.25 12.42 6.40
N ASP A 141 3.32 11.10 6.55
CA ASP A 141 4.39 10.45 7.29
C ASP A 141 5.76 10.66 6.62
N PHE A 142 5.84 10.54 5.29
CA PHE A 142 7.08 10.85 4.58
C PHE A 142 7.46 12.33 4.73
N LEU A 143 6.49 13.24 4.62
CA LEU A 143 6.74 14.68 4.77
C LEU A 143 7.21 15.05 6.18
N ASN A 144 6.71 14.38 7.20
CA ASN A 144 7.04 14.65 8.60
C ASN A 144 8.38 14.02 9.03
N ARG A 145 8.83 12.97 8.36
CA ARG A 145 10.00 12.18 8.79
C ARG A 145 11.22 12.33 7.88
N ILE A 146 11.02 12.51 6.57
CA ILE A 146 12.14 12.67 5.65
C ILE A 146 12.57 14.14 5.61
N PRO A 147 13.84 14.46 5.89
CA PRO A 147 14.32 15.83 5.78
C PRO A 147 14.27 16.36 4.33
N ASN A 148 13.55 17.47 4.12
CA ASN A 148 13.49 18.18 2.84
C ASN A 148 13.18 17.31 1.60
N PRO A 149 12.12 16.51 1.59
CA PRO A 149 11.77 15.71 0.42
C PRO A 149 11.31 16.60 -0.74
N THR A 150 11.60 16.20 -1.96
CA THR A 150 10.93 16.75 -3.15
C THR A 150 9.54 16.12 -3.23
N VAL A 151 8.49 16.93 -3.32
CA VAL A 151 7.10 16.48 -3.29
C VAL A 151 6.41 16.76 -4.61
N ILE A 152 5.78 15.75 -5.18
CA ILE A 152 5.01 15.84 -6.43
C ILE A 152 3.63 15.23 -6.21
N THR A 153 2.62 15.89 -6.74
CA THR A 153 1.26 15.36 -6.79
C THR A 153 0.85 15.18 -8.25
N LEU A 154 0.65 13.93 -8.66
CA LEU A 154 0.27 13.59 -10.04
C LEU A 154 -1.24 13.74 -10.21
N GLY A 155 -1.65 14.81 -10.88
CA GLY A 155 -3.07 15.12 -11.12
C GLY A 155 -3.79 13.99 -11.87
N GLY A 156 -5.01 13.65 -11.44
CA GLY A 156 -5.84 12.65 -12.10
C GLY A 156 -5.39 11.20 -11.95
N ALA A 157 -4.32 10.93 -11.19
CA ALA A 157 -3.85 9.58 -10.92
C ALA A 157 -4.31 9.09 -9.55
N GLY A 158 -4.70 7.81 -9.47
CA GLY A 158 -5.12 7.12 -8.26
C GLY A 158 -4.00 6.27 -7.63
N HIS A 159 -4.38 5.08 -7.14
CA HIS A 159 -3.48 4.20 -6.41
C HIS A 159 -2.37 3.59 -7.28
N PHE A 160 -2.68 3.24 -8.51
CA PHE A 160 -1.73 2.67 -9.45
C PHE A 160 -1.22 3.72 -10.44
N VAL A 161 -0.53 4.73 -9.91
CA VAL A 161 -0.01 5.87 -10.69
C VAL A 161 0.79 5.45 -11.93
N GLN A 162 1.46 4.31 -11.90
CA GLN A 162 2.23 3.78 -13.03
C GLN A 162 1.36 3.35 -14.21
N GLU A 163 0.10 2.98 -13.97
CA GLU A 163 -0.86 2.60 -15.01
C GLU A 163 -1.51 3.83 -15.64
N GLU A 164 -1.78 4.85 -14.84
CA GLU A 164 -2.55 6.02 -15.25
C GLU A 164 -1.66 7.11 -15.87
N VAL A 165 -0.52 7.40 -15.25
CA VAL A 165 0.39 8.49 -15.64
C VAL A 165 1.85 8.02 -15.71
N GLY A 166 2.09 6.76 -16.06
CA GLY A 166 3.42 6.14 -16.08
C GLY A 166 4.48 6.93 -16.85
N PRO A 167 4.24 7.40 -18.09
CA PRO A 167 5.21 8.21 -18.83
C PRO A 167 5.58 9.52 -18.12
N GLU A 168 4.61 10.20 -17.52
CA GLU A 168 4.83 11.44 -16.76
C GLU A 168 5.65 11.15 -15.49
N LEU A 169 5.25 10.15 -14.71
CA LEU A 169 6.00 9.71 -13.53
C LEU A 169 7.44 9.34 -13.89
N ALA A 170 7.65 8.62 -14.98
CA ALA A 170 8.99 8.26 -15.46
C ALA A 170 9.84 9.50 -15.76
N GLN A 171 9.26 10.52 -16.41
CA GLN A 171 9.98 11.77 -16.72
C GLN A 171 10.32 12.55 -15.45
N ILE A 172 9.42 12.58 -14.46
CA ILE A 172 9.66 13.19 -13.14
C ILE A 172 10.83 12.49 -12.44
N ILE A 173 10.84 11.17 -12.42
CA ILE A 173 11.92 10.37 -11.83
C ILE A 173 13.26 10.64 -12.52
N ILE A 174 13.29 10.68 -13.85
CA ILE A 174 14.49 10.98 -14.63
C ILE A 174 15.01 12.38 -14.28
N ASN A 175 14.14 13.39 -14.31
CA ASN A 175 14.52 14.75 -13.96
C ASN A 175 15.07 14.86 -12.54
N PHE A 176 14.43 14.18 -11.58
CA PHE A 176 14.89 14.12 -10.20
C PHE A 176 16.29 13.50 -10.06
N ILE A 177 16.54 12.37 -10.74
CA ILE A 177 17.85 11.69 -10.73
C ILE A 177 18.93 12.58 -11.36
N GLU A 178 18.60 13.32 -12.41
CA GLU A 178 19.52 14.24 -13.09
C GLU A 178 19.72 15.59 -12.37
N GLY A 179 19.10 15.79 -11.22
CA GLY A 179 19.15 17.05 -10.46
C GLY A 179 18.44 18.21 -11.14
N LYS A 180 17.57 17.94 -12.09
CA LYS A 180 16.74 18.95 -12.76
C LYS A 180 15.56 19.34 -11.88
N LYS A 181 15.01 20.53 -12.12
CA LYS A 181 13.80 20.95 -11.43
C LYS A 181 12.65 20.00 -11.78
N VAL A 182 11.96 19.47 -10.79
CA VAL A 182 10.69 18.77 -10.92
C VAL A 182 9.58 19.66 -10.37
N SER A 183 8.44 19.65 -11.02
CA SER A 183 7.23 20.41 -10.63
C SER A 183 6.01 19.58 -10.99
N ASP A 184 4.95 19.80 -10.24
CA ASP A 184 3.61 19.31 -10.60
C ASP A 184 3.20 19.85 -11.96
#